data_ea76c60f29a8c4dd9075d7a1a84a6091
#
_entry.id   ea76c60f29a8c4dd9075d7a1a84a6091
#
_cell.length_a   1.000
_cell.length_b   1.000
_cell.length_c   1.000
_cell.angle_alpha   90.00
_cell.angle_beta   90.00
_cell.angle_gamma   90.00
#
_symmetry.space_group_name_H-M   'P 1'
#
loop_
_entity.id
_entity.type
_entity.pdbx_description
1 polymer ?
#
loop_
_entity_poly.entity_id
_entity_poly.type
_entity_poly.pdbx_seq_one_letter_code
_entity_poly.pdbx_strand_id
1 'polypeptide(L)'
;MTSIEINNEDEYRLETSTWLAENIDLIEEKQPFSTLHWMPSRERENQHHLDCQKRQKKLYDAGYAGVTVPTEYGGHGGEPWMQRVFREEAAGYQVHTGFFNSIISMTLPALLKHGTEEQKKTHIPSLISGEVSWCQLFSEPGAGSDLAGLATRAELDGEEFVIHGQKVWNSAAIYADMGILLVRTNPNAHKHEGITFLLFDMKQKGVEVRPLIQAHGAGHFAEVFIDGAKCHVSNVLGEVDKGWGPARAVMSNESAMIGGASGDNPQQLIQLAQELGKVDEPVIRQKLVAVYVRNKLLKIMSEKISAAVRKGKPPPIHPSIVKLYVAHNRRLEGDLAQCLLGAAGVVVTNKASEWAMELLHARYPISIGGGTDEVHRNNLGEQALGLPRDIRVDRGIPWKDIPKG
;
A
#
# COMPACT_ATOMS: atom_id res chain seq x y z
N MET A 1 1.43 18.46 -26.16
CA MET A 1 2.62 18.91 -25.40
C MET A 1 3.85 18.46 -26.15
N THR A 2 4.72 19.39 -26.49
CA THR A 2 5.98 19.10 -27.18
C THR A 2 6.87 18.28 -26.26
N SER A 3 7.26 17.08 -26.69
CA SER A 3 8.29 16.29 -26.05
C SER A 3 9.59 17.10 -26.07
N ILE A 4 9.95 17.70 -24.94
CA ILE A 4 11.27 18.28 -24.77
C ILE A 4 12.21 17.07 -24.67
N GLU A 5 13.14 16.93 -25.60
CA GLU A 5 14.23 15.96 -25.50
C GLU A 5 15.18 16.43 -24.37
N ILE A 6 14.80 16.08 -23.13
CA ILE A 6 15.64 16.33 -21.96
C ILE A 6 16.71 15.26 -21.92
N ASN A 7 17.92 15.61 -22.35
CA ASN A 7 19.03 14.68 -22.50
C ASN A 7 19.99 14.65 -21.29
N ASN A 8 19.67 15.41 -20.22
CA ASN A 8 20.61 15.59 -19.11
C ASN A 8 19.87 15.70 -17.78
N GLU A 9 20.41 15.04 -16.75
CA GLU A 9 19.83 14.98 -15.39
C GLU A 9 19.71 16.37 -14.75
N ASP A 10 20.69 17.26 -14.99
CA ASP A 10 20.69 18.59 -14.37
C ASP A 10 19.59 19.50 -14.95
N GLU A 11 19.30 19.38 -16.24
CA GLU A 11 18.22 20.11 -16.91
C GLU A 11 16.85 19.63 -16.41
N TYR A 12 16.64 18.32 -16.33
CA TYR A 12 15.41 17.74 -15.80
C TYR A 12 15.20 18.10 -14.31
N ARG A 13 16.28 18.15 -13.54
CA ARG A 13 16.25 18.57 -12.14
C ARG A 13 15.81 20.03 -12.00
N LEU A 14 16.35 20.91 -12.82
CA LEU A 14 15.98 22.33 -12.83
C LEU A 14 14.53 22.53 -13.24
N GLU A 15 14.07 21.85 -14.28
CA GLU A 15 12.68 21.91 -14.74
C GLU A 15 11.73 21.39 -13.64
N THR A 16 12.05 20.24 -13.05
CA THR A 16 11.27 19.63 -11.97
C THR A 16 11.18 20.54 -10.75
N SER A 17 12.30 21.11 -10.30
CA SER A 17 12.33 21.99 -9.13
C SER A 17 11.56 23.29 -9.38
N THR A 18 11.67 23.86 -10.59
CA THR A 18 10.93 25.05 -10.99
C THR A 18 9.42 24.77 -11.01
N TRP A 19 9.00 23.68 -11.65
CA TRP A 19 7.60 23.31 -11.70
C TRP A 19 7.01 23.06 -10.31
N LEU A 20 7.74 22.35 -9.44
CA LEU A 20 7.31 22.10 -8.06
C LEU A 20 7.11 23.41 -7.30
N ALA A 21 8.05 24.35 -7.40
CA ALA A 21 7.96 25.65 -6.72
C ALA A 21 6.76 26.49 -7.17
N GLU A 22 6.37 26.38 -8.44
CA GLU A 22 5.24 27.14 -8.99
C GLU A 22 3.88 26.44 -8.75
N ASN A 23 3.86 25.13 -8.56
CA ASN A 23 2.64 24.35 -8.68
C ASN A 23 2.24 23.57 -7.43
N ILE A 24 3.17 23.31 -6.53
CA ILE A 24 2.91 22.47 -5.34
C ILE A 24 3.34 23.25 -4.10
N ASP A 25 2.47 23.28 -3.11
CA ASP A 25 2.79 23.89 -1.84
C ASP A 25 3.97 23.17 -1.19
N LEU A 26 4.87 23.93 -0.60
CA LEU A 26 5.88 23.38 0.29
C LEU A 26 5.18 22.65 1.44
N ILE A 27 5.79 21.58 1.87
CA ILE A 27 5.46 21.07 3.20
C ILE A 27 5.87 22.18 4.14
N GLU A 28 4.88 22.99 4.62
CA GLU A 28 5.12 23.95 5.69
C GLU A 28 5.97 23.26 6.74
N GLU A 29 6.91 23.98 7.38
CA GLU A 29 7.73 23.43 8.47
C GLU A 29 6.82 22.53 9.28
N LYS A 30 7.09 21.22 9.27
CA LYS A 30 6.15 20.20 9.77
C LYS A 30 5.67 20.68 11.12
N GLN A 31 4.40 21.14 11.17
CA GLN A 31 3.85 21.49 12.47
C GLN A 31 4.06 20.28 13.37
N PRO A 32 4.69 20.46 14.53
CA PRO A 32 4.90 19.36 15.46
C PRO A 32 3.60 18.55 15.62
N PHE A 33 3.72 17.23 15.63
CA PHE A 33 2.58 16.34 15.84
C PHE A 33 1.51 16.39 14.73
N SER A 34 1.93 16.55 13.47
CA SER A 34 1.05 16.43 12.31
C SER A 34 0.62 14.98 12.11
N THR A 35 -0.68 14.73 12.00
CA THR A 35 -1.28 13.42 11.71
C THR A 35 -1.51 13.25 10.22
N LEU A 36 -1.18 12.07 9.68
CA LEU A 36 -1.37 11.74 8.27
C LEU A 36 -2.66 10.94 8.01
N HIS A 37 -3.06 10.13 8.98
CA HIS A 37 -4.15 9.15 8.82
C HIS A 37 -5.30 9.36 9.81
N TRP A 38 -5.19 10.36 10.68
CA TRP A 38 -6.26 10.69 11.60
C TRP A 38 -7.39 11.44 10.89
N MET A 39 -8.41 10.70 10.52
CA MET A 39 -9.59 11.19 9.80
C MET A 39 -10.82 11.00 10.71
N PRO A 40 -11.10 11.91 11.63
CA PRO A 40 -12.12 11.73 12.67
C PRO A 40 -13.56 11.82 12.13
N SER A 41 -13.75 12.25 10.88
CA SER A 41 -15.07 12.29 10.25
C SER A 41 -15.03 11.88 8.79
N ARG A 42 -16.18 11.40 8.30
CA ARG A 42 -16.35 11.02 6.90
C ARG A 42 -16.19 12.20 5.94
N GLU A 43 -16.61 13.40 6.33
CA GLU A 43 -16.47 14.61 5.53
C GLU A 43 -14.99 14.92 5.29
N ARG A 44 -14.17 14.84 6.35
CA ARG A 44 -12.72 15.07 6.25
C ARG A 44 -12.03 14.00 5.40
N GLU A 45 -12.46 12.76 5.53
CA GLU A 45 -11.96 11.64 4.72
C GLU A 45 -12.31 11.82 3.23
N ASN A 46 -13.55 12.19 2.93
CA ASN A 46 -13.99 12.51 1.58
C ASN A 46 -13.21 13.68 0.97
N GLN A 47 -13.05 14.77 1.73
CA GLN A 47 -12.30 15.94 1.25
C GLN A 47 -10.84 15.57 0.98
N HIS A 48 -10.20 14.82 1.88
CA HIS A 48 -8.83 14.34 1.67
C HIS A 48 -8.70 13.49 0.41
N HIS A 49 -9.66 12.58 0.16
CA HIS A 49 -9.65 11.76 -1.06
C HIS A 49 -9.74 12.62 -2.32
N LEU A 50 -10.64 13.60 -2.35
CA LEU A 50 -10.80 14.54 -3.48
C LEU A 50 -9.55 15.40 -3.71
N ASP A 51 -8.91 15.86 -2.65
CA ASP A 51 -7.67 16.64 -2.74
C ASP A 51 -6.51 15.80 -3.25
N CYS A 52 -6.41 14.54 -2.81
CA CYS A 52 -5.45 13.57 -3.34
C CYS A 52 -5.69 13.27 -4.82
N GLN A 53 -6.95 13.13 -5.25
CA GLN A 53 -7.31 12.91 -6.64
C GLN A 53 -6.91 14.09 -7.53
N LYS A 54 -7.24 15.32 -7.12
CA LYS A 54 -6.84 16.54 -7.84
C LYS A 54 -5.32 16.65 -7.97
N ARG A 55 -4.59 16.31 -6.89
CA ARG A 55 -3.13 16.33 -6.89
C ARG A 55 -2.55 15.25 -7.80
N GLN A 56 -3.12 14.04 -7.79
CA GLN A 56 -2.73 12.97 -8.70
C GLN A 56 -2.89 13.39 -10.16
N LYS A 57 -4.05 13.98 -10.50
CA LYS A 57 -4.31 14.51 -11.84
C LYS A 57 -3.32 15.61 -12.22
N LYS A 58 -3.03 16.55 -11.32
CA LYS A 58 -2.05 17.63 -11.56
C LYS A 58 -0.65 17.08 -11.84
N LEU A 59 -0.21 16.08 -11.07
CA LEU A 59 1.06 15.40 -11.30
C LEU A 59 1.10 14.66 -12.64
N TYR A 60 -0.01 14.03 -13.01
CA TYR A 60 -0.14 13.34 -14.29
C TYR A 60 -0.08 14.30 -15.47
N ASP A 61 -0.84 15.40 -15.43
CA ASP A 61 -0.89 16.41 -16.51
C ASP A 61 0.47 17.09 -16.73
N ALA A 62 1.30 17.15 -15.68
CA ALA A 62 2.65 17.70 -15.73
C ALA A 62 3.73 16.66 -16.07
N GLY A 63 3.39 15.39 -16.22
CA GLY A 63 4.36 14.37 -16.58
C GLY A 63 5.06 13.67 -15.42
N TYR A 64 4.70 13.97 -14.19
CA TYR A 64 5.34 13.42 -12.98
C TYR A 64 4.64 12.19 -12.40
N ALA A 65 3.41 11.89 -12.81
CA ALA A 65 2.78 10.59 -12.54
C ALA A 65 2.88 9.71 -13.79
N GLY A 66 3.36 8.48 -13.62
CA GLY A 66 3.59 7.57 -14.75
C GLY A 66 4.84 7.89 -15.58
N VAL A 67 5.87 8.51 -14.98
CA VAL A 67 7.14 8.90 -15.64
C VAL A 67 7.70 7.77 -16.49
N THR A 68 7.81 6.56 -15.95
CA THR A 68 8.44 5.39 -16.61
C THR A 68 7.44 4.50 -17.35
N VAL A 69 6.17 4.86 -17.38
CA VAL A 69 5.14 4.12 -18.12
C VAL A 69 5.26 4.45 -19.60
N PRO A 70 5.18 3.43 -20.49
CA PRO A 70 5.22 3.67 -21.93
C PRO A 70 4.15 4.66 -22.42
N THR A 71 4.51 5.48 -23.39
CA THR A 71 3.60 6.52 -23.95
C THR A 71 2.36 5.93 -24.58
N GLU A 72 2.46 4.75 -25.16
CA GLU A 72 1.34 4.01 -25.75
C GLU A 72 0.24 3.62 -24.75
N TYR A 73 0.57 3.64 -23.43
CA TYR A 73 -0.36 3.41 -22.32
C TYR A 73 -0.61 4.68 -21.50
N GLY A 74 -0.38 5.86 -22.09
CA GLY A 74 -0.67 7.14 -21.47
C GLY A 74 0.39 7.61 -20.45
N GLY A 75 1.53 6.95 -20.38
CA GLY A 75 2.67 7.41 -19.58
C GLY A 75 3.58 8.37 -20.35
N HIS A 76 4.72 8.67 -19.78
CA HIS A 76 5.68 9.63 -20.36
C HIS A 76 6.90 8.97 -21.00
N GLY A 77 7.07 7.64 -20.89
CA GLY A 77 8.16 6.91 -21.51
C GLY A 77 9.55 7.29 -21.03
N GLY A 78 9.63 7.93 -19.86
CA GLY A 78 10.87 8.43 -19.29
C GLY A 78 11.72 7.33 -18.65
N GLU A 79 12.96 7.66 -18.39
CA GLU A 79 13.96 6.77 -17.80
C GLU A 79 13.80 6.67 -16.27
N PRO A 80 14.23 5.57 -15.64
CA PRO A 80 14.14 5.41 -14.18
C PRO A 80 14.86 6.49 -13.36
N TRP A 81 15.89 7.13 -13.91
CA TRP A 81 16.57 8.23 -13.24
C TRP A 81 15.68 9.47 -13.12
N MET A 82 14.79 9.73 -14.09
CA MET A 82 13.82 10.85 -14.04
C MET A 82 12.86 10.68 -12.86
N GLN A 83 12.35 9.48 -12.65
CA GLN A 83 11.50 9.16 -11.47
C GLN A 83 12.25 9.34 -10.15
N ARG A 84 13.57 9.09 -10.13
CA ARG A 84 14.42 9.31 -8.96
C ARG A 84 14.59 10.80 -8.71
N VAL A 85 14.96 11.57 -9.73
CA VAL A 85 15.11 13.04 -9.63
C VAL A 85 13.83 13.69 -9.14
N PHE A 86 12.68 13.33 -9.72
CA PHE A 86 11.40 13.83 -9.24
C PHE A 86 11.20 13.56 -7.74
N ARG A 87 11.48 12.35 -7.26
CA ARG A 87 11.35 12.02 -5.83
C ARG A 87 12.32 12.81 -4.93
N GLU A 88 13.52 13.07 -5.40
CA GLU A 88 14.52 13.86 -4.67
C GLU A 88 14.06 15.31 -4.53
N GLU A 89 13.67 15.95 -5.64
CA GLU A 89 13.22 17.35 -5.65
C GLU A 89 11.88 17.53 -4.92
N ALA A 90 10.97 16.57 -5.05
CA ALA A 90 9.64 16.61 -4.43
C ALA A 90 9.65 16.38 -2.91
N ALA A 91 10.78 16.03 -2.30
CA ALA A 91 10.85 15.67 -0.88
C ALA A 91 10.39 16.76 0.10
N GLY A 92 10.45 18.04 -0.33
CA GLY A 92 10.00 19.21 0.43
C GLY A 92 8.60 19.69 0.08
N TYR A 93 7.88 19.03 -0.83
CA TYR A 93 6.60 19.47 -1.37
C TYR A 93 5.46 18.51 -1.04
N GLN A 94 4.21 19.03 -1.01
CA GLN A 94 3.00 18.25 -0.71
C GLN A 94 2.56 17.41 -1.92
N VAL A 95 3.41 16.51 -2.40
CA VAL A 95 3.13 15.62 -3.56
C VAL A 95 2.40 14.33 -3.20
N HIS A 96 2.11 14.08 -1.92
CA HIS A 96 1.47 12.85 -1.49
C HIS A 96 0.03 12.77 -1.99
N THR A 97 -0.30 11.69 -2.68
CA THR A 97 -1.62 11.45 -3.29
C THR A 97 -2.43 10.36 -2.58
N GLY A 98 -2.18 10.18 -1.30
CA GLY A 98 -2.94 9.24 -0.48
C GLY A 98 -2.94 7.81 -1.04
N PHE A 99 -4.12 7.22 -1.08
CA PHE A 99 -4.28 5.84 -1.54
C PHE A 99 -4.02 5.66 -3.05
N PHE A 100 -4.11 6.74 -3.87
CA PHE A 100 -3.79 6.66 -5.31
C PHE A 100 -2.36 6.18 -5.53
N ASN A 101 -1.39 6.73 -4.82
CA ASN A 101 0.01 6.27 -4.92
C ASN A 101 0.15 4.79 -4.56
N SER A 102 -0.56 4.34 -3.54
CA SER A 102 -0.51 2.94 -3.09
C SER A 102 -1.10 2.00 -4.12
N ILE A 103 -2.32 2.26 -4.58
CA ILE A 103 -3.00 1.36 -5.52
C ILE A 103 -2.35 1.35 -6.90
N ILE A 104 -1.83 2.50 -7.38
CA ILE A 104 -1.06 2.58 -8.62
C ILE A 104 0.20 1.72 -8.52
N SER A 105 0.97 1.85 -7.45
CA SER A 105 2.21 1.08 -7.27
C SER A 105 1.98 -0.43 -7.15
N MET A 106 0.80 -0.86 -6.74
CA MET A 106 0.41 -2.27 -6.66
C MET A 106 -0.16 -2.80 -8.00
N THR A 107 -1.06 -2.04 -8.61
CA THR A 107 -1.85 -2.49 -9.78
C THR A 107 -1.11 -2.33 -11.10
N LEU A 108 -0.42 -1.20 -11.28
CA LEU A 108 0.27 -0.88 -12.54
C LEU A 108 1.29 -1.96 -12.99
N PRO A 109 2.19 -2.46 -12.11
CA PRO A 109 3.12 -3.53 -12.52
C PRO A 109 2.42 -4.84 -12.90
N ALA A 110 1.30 -5.16 -12.27
CA ALA A 110 0.51 -6.35 -12.62
C ALA A 110 -0.15 -6.18 -13.98
N LEU A 111 -0.74 -5.01 -14.28
CA LEU A 111 -1.31 -4.68 -15.60
C LEU A 111 -0.25 -4.70 -16.69
N LEU A 112 0.89 -4.05 -16.48
CA LEU A 112 1.99 -4.01 -17.47
C LEU A 112 2.51 -5.41 -17.81
N LYS A 113 2.59 -6.29 -16.82
CA LYS A 113 3.16 -7.63 -16.98
C LYS A 113 2.17 -8.67 -17.50
N HIS A 114 0.92 -8.61 -17.08
CA HIS A 114 -0.08 -9.66 -17.28
C HIS A 114 -1.29 -9.22 -18.10
N GLY A 115 -1.48 -7.92 -18.30
CA GLY A 115 -2.60 -7.36 -19.06
C GLY A 115 -2.43 -7.58 -20.57
N THR A 116 -3.57 -7.73 -21.26
CA THR A 116 -3.63 -7.65 -22.71
C THR A 116 -3.34 -6.22 -23.17
N GLU A 117 -3.01 -6.03 -24.44
CA GLU A 117 -2.78 -4.70 -25.01
C GLU A 117 -4.02 -3.79 -24.86
N GLU A 118 -5.20 -4.35 -25.01
CA GLU A 118 -6.46 -3.64 -24.82
C GLU A 118 -6.65 -3.21 -23.36
N GLN A 119 -6.44 -4.13 -22.41
CA GLN A 119 -6.52 -3.81 -20.98
C GLN A 119 -5.51 -2.73 -20.56
N LYS A 120 -4.29 -2.78 -21.06
CA LYS A 120 -3.28 -1.76 -20.78
C LYS A 120 -3.70 -0.39 -21.29
N LYS A 121 -4.14 -0.30 -22.57
CA LYS A 121 -4.57 0.94 -23.18
C LYS A 121 -5.83 1.53 -22.54
N THR A 122 -6.74 0.66 -22.08
CA THR A 122 -7.99 1.09 -21.44
C THR A 122 -7.77 1.57 -20.00
N HIS A 123 -7.01 0.81 -19.21
CA HIS A 123 -6.99 1.01 -17.76
C HIS A 123 -5.81 1.82 -17.25
N ILE A 124 -4.63 1.72 -17.88
CA ILE A 124 -3.43 2.38 -17.34
C ILE A 124 -3.56 3.91 -17.35
N PRO A 125 -4.04 4.58 -18.41
CA PRO A 125 -4.15 6.05 -18.42
C PRO A 125 -5.03 6.57 -17.28
N SER A 126 -6.22 6.00 -17.10
CA SER A 126 -7.16 6.41 -16.06
C SER A 126 -6.69 6.06 -14.64
N LEU A 127 -5.94 4.96 -14.47
CA LEU A 127 -5.32 4.57 -13.21
C LEU A 127 -4.23 5.57 -12.80
N ILE A 128 -3.28 5.88 -13.68
CA ILE A 128 -2.13 6.75 -13.34
C ILE A 128 -2.51 8.23 -13.24
N SER A 129 -3.56 8.67 -13.95
CA SER A 129 -4.12 10.03 -13.81
C SER A 129 -4.95 10.20 -12.54
N GLY A 130 -5.43 9.11 -11.92
CA GLY A 130 -6.37 9.15 -10.82
C GLY A 130 -7.80 9.50 -11.23
N GLU A 131 -8.12 9.48 -12.54
CA GLU A 131 -9.47 9.70 -13.06
C GLU A 131 -10.42 8.59 -12.59
N VAL A 132 -9.94 7.34 -12.59
CA VAL A 132 -10.63 6.17 -12.06
C VAL A 132 -9.97 5.76 -10.76
N SER A 133 -10.76 5.71 -9.69
CA SER A 133 -10.31 5.23 -8.38
C SER A 133 -10.36 3.72 -8.32
N TRP A 134 -9.30 3.10 -7.83
CA TRP A 134 -9.19 1.64 -7.73
C TRP A 134 -9.08 1.18 -6.27
N CYS A 135 -9.49 -0.07 -5.99
CA CYS A 135 -9.24 -0.73 -4.72
C CYS A 135 -8.78 -2.18 -4.90
N GLN A 136 -8.24 -2.75 -3.82
CA GLN A 136 -7.81 -4.15 -3.78
C GLN A 136 -8.86 -5.00 -3.04
N LEU A 137 -9.33 -6.06 -3.70
CA LEU A 137 -10.36 -6.98 -3.22
C LEU A 137 -9.77 -8.40 -3.08
N PHE A 138 -8.85 -8.57 -2.13
CA PHE A 138 -8.14 -9.83 -1.93
C PHE A 138 -8.64 -10.58 -0.71
N SER A 139 -8.45 -10.03 0.49
CA SER A 139 -8.77 -10.68 1.76
C SER A 139 -10.26 -10.93 1.95
N GLU A 140 -10.57 -12.01 2.65
CA GLU A 140 -11.92 -12.38 3.07
C GLU A 140 -11.94 -12.62 4.60
N PRO A 141 -13.12 -12.64 5.25
CA PRO A 141 -13.19 -12.95 6.68
C PRO A 141 -12.48 -14.25 7.06
N GLY A 142 -12.51 -15.26 6.18
CA GLY A 142 -11.86 -16.56 6.38
C GLY A 142 -10.50 -16.72 5.65
N ALA A 143 -10.02 -15.72 4.91
CA ALA A 143 -8.81 -15.82 4.09
C ALA A 143 -7.98 -14.53 4.11
N GLY A 144 -7.16 -14.35 5.14
CA GLY A 144 -6.19 -13.26 5.29
C GLY A 144 -4.76 -13.73 5.01
N SER A 145 -4.04 -14.22 6.04
CA SER A 145 -2.69 -14.77 5.87
C SER A 145 -2.66 -15.96 4.93
N ASP A 146 -3.71 -16.77 4.95
CA ASP A 146 -3.95 -17.85 4.00
C ASP A 146 -4.82 -17.36 2.84
N LEU A 147 -4.32 -16.37 2.09
CA LEU A 147 -5.07 -15.75 0.99
C LEU A 147 -5.50 -16.75 -0.08
N ALA A 148 -4.70 -17.77 -0.36
CA ALA A 148 -5.06 -18.81 -1.32
C ALA A 148 -6.25 -19.68 -0.86
N GLY A 149 -6.67 -19.55 0.40
CA GLY A 149 -7.90 -20.16 0.93
C GLY A 149 -9.18 -19.44 0.53
N LEU A 150 -9.12 -18.33 -0.21
CA LEU A 150 -10.27 -17.49 -0.61
C LEU A 150 -11.43 -18.33 -1.20
N ALA A 151 -12.66 -17.91 -0.87
CA ALA A 151 -13.89 -18.62 -1.19
C ALA A 151 -14.89 -17.80 -2.03
N THR A 152 -14.66 -16.51 -2.28
CA THR A 152 -15.44 -15.73 -3.24
C THR A 152 -15.47 -16.49 -4.57
N ARG A 153 -16.62 -17.03 -4.96
CA ARG A 153 -16.75 -17.87 -6.15
C ARG A 153 -17.10 -17.04 -7.38
N ALA A 154 -16.67 -17.49 -8.53
CA ALA A 154 -17.09 -16.97 -9.82
C ALA A 154 -17.40 -18.14 -10.75
N GLU A 155 -18.63 -18.17 -11.26
CA GLU A 155 -19.13 -19.19 -12.15
C GLU A 155 -19.35 -18.58 -13.54
N LEU A 156 -18.83 -19.25 -14.57
CA LEU A 156 -18.92 -18.75 -15.95
C LEU A 156 -20.30 -19.03 -16.50
N ASP A 157 -20.99 -17.98 -16.94
CA ASP A 157 -22.28 -18.03 -17.66
C ASP A 157 -22.13 -17.29 -19.01
N GLY A 158 -21.98 -18.05 -20.08
CA GLY A 158 -21.63 -17.51 -21.39
C GLY A 158 -20.23 -16.87 -21.38
N GLU A 159 -20.16 -15.57 -21.62
CA GLU A 159 -18.91 -14.78 -21.58
C GLU A 159 -18.76 -13.94 -20.29
N GLU A 160 -19.62 -14.14 -19.30
CA GLU A 160 -19.59 -13.43 -18.03
C GLU A 160 -19.38 -14.37 -16.85
N PHE A 161 -18.54 -13.98 -15.92
CA PHE A 161 -18.49 -14.58 -14.59
C PHE A 161 -19.59 -13.97 -13.72
N VAL A 162 -20.41 -14.81 -13.09
CA VAL A 162 -21.33 -14.43 -12.02
C VAL A 162 -20.65 -14.66 -10.68
N ILE A 163 -20.54 -13.61 -9.88
CA ILE A 163 -19.66 -13.58 -8.71
C ILE A 163 -20.48 -13.48 -7.43
N HIS A 164 -20.12 -14.30 -6.42
CA HIS A 164 -20.70 -14.26 -5.08
C HIS A 164 -19.61 -14.41 -4.02
N GLY A 165 -19.63 -13.55 -3.01
CA GLY A 165 -18.70 -13.60 -1.90
C GLY A 165 -18.64 -12.32 -1.09
N GLN A 166 -17.62 -12.25 -0.23
CA GLN A 166 -17.37 -11.11 0.62
C GLN A 166 -15.88 -10.84 0.69
N LYS A 167 -15.50 -9.58 0.53
CA LYS A 167 -14.13 -9.10 0.73
C LYS A 167 -14.07 -8.17 1.93
N VAL A 168 -12.93 -8.11 2.61
CA VAL A 168 -12.75 -7.34 3.84
C VAL A 168 -11.39 -6.66 3.87
N TRP A 169 -11.26 -5.60 4.65
CA TRP A 169 -10.07 -4.77 4.76
C TRP A 169 -9.70 -4.05 3.45
N ASN A 170 -10.72 -3.74 2.66
CA ASN A 170 -10.53 -3.10 1.35
C ASN A 170 -10.34 -1.59 1.52
N SER A 171 -9.08 -1.15 1.46
CA SER A 171 -8.73 0.26 1.59
C SER A 171 -9.36 1.09 0.48
N ALA A 172 -9.99 2.21 0.84
CA ALA A 172 -10.63 3.17 -0.06
C ALA A 172 -11.71 2.60 -1.00
N ALA A 173 -12.22 1.38 -0.76
CA ALA A 173 -13.24 0.75 -1.60
C ALA A 173 -14.53 1.57 -1.72
N ILE A 174 -14.86 2.40 -0.72
CA ILE A 174 -16.01 3.30 -0.75
C ILE A 174 -15.92 4.37 -1.85
N TYR A 175 -14.72 4.68 -2.31
CA TYR A 175 -14.45 5.66 -3.37
C TYR A 175 -14.17 4.99 -4.72
N ALA A 176 -13.91 3.68 -4.71
CA ALA A 176 -13.42 2.98 -5.88
C ALA A 176 -14.48 2.83 -6.96
N ASP A 177 -14.08 3.06 -8.20
CA ASP A 177 -14.84 2.77 -9.42
C ASP A 177 -14.49 1.37 -9.92
N MET A 178 -13.25 0.96 -9.76
CA MET A 178 -12.71 -0.33 -10.17
C MET A 178 -12.03 -1.06 -9.01
N GLY A 179 -11.98 -2.38 -9.09
CA GLY A 179 -11.27 -3.23 -8.14
C GLY A 179 -10.38 -4.26 -8.82
N ILE A 180 -9.25 -4.58 -8.20
CA ILE A 180 -8.50 -5.80 -8.52
C ILE A 180 -9.02 -6.92 -7.62
N LEU A 181 -9.74 -7.88 -8.21
CA LEU A 181 -10.51 -8.88 -7.47
C LEU A 181 -9.94 -10.29 -7.68
N LEU A 182 -9.72 -11.03 -6.58
CA LEU A 182 -9.41 -12.46 -6.62
C LEU A 182 -10.66 -13.29 -6.35
N VAL A 183 -10.91 -14.26 -7.24
CA VAL A 183 -12.06 -15.17 -7.14
C VAL A 183 -11.65 -16.63 -7.31
N ARG A 184 -12.43 -17.55 -6.76
CA ARG A 184 -12.31 -18.98 -6.96
C ARG A 184 -13.17 -19.40 -8.16
N THR A 185 -12.53 -19.76 -9.25
CA THR A 185 -13.18 -20.25 -10.49
C THR A 185 -13.18 -21.76 -10.57
N ASN A 186 -12.16 -22.44 -9.97
CA ASN A 186 -12.08 -23.90 -9.98
C ASN A 186 -11.80 -24.46 -8.58
N PRO A 187 -12.84 -24.93 -7.86
CA PRO A 187 -12.67 -25.50 -6.53
C PRO A 187 -12.05 -26.90 -6.52
N ASN A 188 -11.96 -27.58 -7.69
CA ASN A 188 -11.38 -28.91 -7.83
C ASN A 188 -9.84 -28.86 -8.04
N ALA A 189 -9.29 -27.69 -8.35
CA ALA A 189 -7.85 -27.50 -8.47
C ALA A 189 -7.18 -27.38 -7.09
N HIS A 190 -5.85 -27.46 -7.06
CA HIS A 190 -5.08 -27.16 -5.85
C HIS A 190 -5.26 -25.70 -5.41
N LYS A 191 -5.00 -25.43 -4.14
CA LYS A 191 -5.27 -24.17 -3.45
C LYS A 191 -4.82 -22.90 -4.21
N HIS A 192 -3.61 -22.91 -4.76
CA HIS A 192 -3.05 -21.77 -5.51
C HIS A 192 -3.43 -21.77 -6.99
N GLU A 193 -4.01 -22.86 -7.45
CA GLU A 193 -4.60 -23.03 -8.77
C GLU A 193 -6.11 -22.85 -8.68
N GLY A 194 -6.78 -22.57 -9.79
CA GLY A 194 -8.23 -22.33 -9.76
C GLY A 194 -8.65 -20.99 -9.12
N ILE A 195 -7.70 -20.05 -9.00
CA ILE A 195 -7.93 -18.65 -8.67
C ILE A 195 -7.83 -17.83 -9.95
N THR A 196 -8.79 -16.96 -10.19
CA THR A 196 -8.76 -16.00 -11.30
C THR A 196 -8.65 -14.56 -10.77
N PHE A 197 -7.89 -13.75 -11.47
CA PHE A 197 -7.72 -12.33 -11.15
C PHE A 197 -8.55 -11.51 -12.13
N LEU A 198 -9.45 -10.66 -11.62
CA LEU A 198 -10.39 -9.88 -12.40
C LEU A 198 -10.16 -8.38 -12.21
N LEU A 199 -10.30 -7.61 -13.29
CA LEU A 199 -10.49 -6.17 -13.28
C LEU A 199 -12.00 -5.94 -13.14
N PHE A 200 -12.45 -5.47 -11.97
CA PHE A 200 -13.84 -5.55 -11.56
C PHE A 200 -14.47 -4.18 -11.40
N ASP A 201 -15.64 -3.98 -12.01
CA ASP A 201 -16.45 -2.77 -11.87
C ASP A 201 -17.13 -2.76 -10.48
N MET A 202 -16.83 -1.73 -9.69
CA MET A 202 -17.38 -1.55 -8.34
C MET A 202 -18.75 -0.86 -8.33
N LYS A 203 -19.18 -0.25 -9.43
CA LYS A 203 -20.40 0.57 -9.50
C LYS A 203 -21.60 -0.20 -10.08
N GLN A 204 -21.45 -1.50 -10.27
CA GLN A 204 -22.51 -2.32 -10.84
C GLN A 204 -23.50 -2.84 -9.78
N LYS A 205 -24.65 -3.35 -10.26
CA LYS A 205 -25.62 -4.06 -9.41
C LYS A 205 -25.00 -5.32 -8.80
N GLY A 206 -25.35 -5.61 -7.56
CA GLY A 206 -24.83 -6.76 -6.83
C GLY A 206 -23.53 -6.49 -6.08
N VAL A 207 -23.06 -5.24 -6.06
CA VAL A 207 -21.91 -4.80 -5.23
C VAL A 207 -22.41 -3.86 -4.14
N GLU A 208 -22.16 -4.20 -2.89
CA GLU A 208 -22.45 -3.36 -1.74
C GLU A 208 -21.17 -3.12 -0.94
N VAL A 209 -20.81 -1.86 -0.72
CA VAL A 209 -19.61 -1.45 0.03
C VAL A 209 -20.03 -0.88 1.38
N ARG A 210 -19.54 -1.48 2.48
CA ARG A 210 -19.80 -1.04 3.84
C ARG A 210 -18.52 -0.60 4.53
N PRO A 211 -18.43 0.63 5.04
CA PRO A 211 -17.23 1.09 5.75
C PRO A 211 -17.05 0.35 7.07
N LEU A 212 -15.78 0.02 7.38
CA LEU A 212 -15.36 -0.51 8.68
C LEU A 212 -14.82 0.63 9.52
N ILE A 213 -15.59 1.02 10.54
CA ILE A 213 -15.14 2.07 11.47
C ILE A 213 -14.14 1.46 12.45
N GLN A 214 -12.91 1.96 12.41
CA GLN A 214 -11.82 1.51 13.25
C GLN A 214 -11.91 2.16 14.65
N ALA A 215 -11.15 1.61 15.63
CA ALA A 215 -11.15 2.08 17.01
C ALA A 215 -10.83 3.57 17.18
N HIS A 216 -10.11 4.17 16.24
CA HIS A 216 -9.77 5.60 16.23
C HIS A 216 -10.75 6.46 15.42
N GLY A 217 -11.86 5.90 14.96
CA GLY A 217 -12.91 6.62 14.25
C GLY A 217 -12.75 6.66 12.72
N ALA A 218 -11.59 6.32 12.16
CA ALA A 218 -11.39 6.30 10.70
C ALA A 218 -12.17 5.16 10.03
N GLY A 219 -12.63 5.38 8.81
CA GLY A 219 -13.43 4.43 8.02
C GLY A 219 -12.86 4.15 6.63
N HIS A 220 -11.54 4.26 6.45
CA HIS A 220 -10.90 4.06 5.17
C HIS A 220 -10.82 2.58 4.71
N PHE A 221 -11.07 1.63 5.60
CA PHE A 221 -11.31 0.25 5.23
C PHE A 221 -12.80 -0.04 5.04
N ALA A 222 -13.10 -1.00 4.19
CA ALA A 222 -14.45 -1.44 3.94
C ALA A 222 -14.56 -2.96 3.85
N GLU A 223 -15.78 -3.45 4.03
CA GLU A 223 -16.26 -4.74 3.54
C GLU A 223 -16.94 -4.53 2.20
N VAL A 224 -16.78 -5.48 1.29
CA VAL A 224 -17.44 -5.49 -0.01
C VAL A 224 -18.20 -6.79 -0.16
N PHE A 225 -19.51 -6.70 -0.19
CA PHE A 225 -20.41 -7.83 -0.46
C PHE A 225 -20.70 -7.88 -1.96
N ILE A 226 -20.57 -9.07 -2.52
CA ILE A 226 -20.78 -9.33 -3.94
C ILE A 226 -21.85 -10.42 -4.05
N ASP A 227 -22.98 -10.08 -4.67
CA ASP A 227 -24.11 -11.00 -4.83
C ASP A 227 -24.66 -10.91 -6.25
N GLY A 228 -24.22 -11.84 -7.11
CA GLY A 228 -24.62 -11.92 -8.51
C GLY A 228 -24.04 -10.82 -9.40
N ALA A 229 -22.99 -10.13 -8.95
CA ALA A 229 -22.29 -9.16 -9.82
C ALA A 229 -21.59 -9.88 -10.98
N LYS A 230 -21.46 -9.20 -12.11
CA LYS A 230 -20.97 -9.78 -13.36
C LYS A 230 -19.60 -9.23 -13.74
N CYS A 231 -18.79 -10.05 -14.38
CA CYS A 231 -17.51 -9.63 -14.94
C CYS A 231 -17.25 -10.37 -16.24
N HIS A 232 -17.11 -9.64 -17.34
CA HIS A 232 -16.85 -10.22 -18.65
C HIS A 232 -15.48 -10.89 -18.69
N VAL A 233 -15.34 -11.98 -19.44
CA VAL A 233 -14.08 -12.75 -19.55
C VAL A 233 -12.90 -11.90 -20.05
N SER A 234 -13.14 -10.85 -20.83
CA SER A 234 -12.11 -9.90 -21.26
C SER A 234 -11.44 -9.14 -20.12
N ASN A 235 -12.06 -9.10 -18.94
CA ASN A 235 -11.51 -8.48 -17.73
C ASN A 235 -10.66 -9.43 -16.87
N VAL A 236 -10.40 -10.64 -17.35
CA VAL A 236 -9.43 -11.54 -16.69
C VAL A 236 -8.01 -10.99 -16.89
N LEU A 237 -7.32 -10.68 -15.80
CA LEU A 237 -5.91 -10.29 -15.85
C LEU A 237 -5.04 -11.56 -15.86
N GLY A 238 -4.40 -11.83 -17.00
CA GLY A 238 -3.70 -13.09 -17.26
C GLY A 238 -4.64 -14.16 -17.79
N GLU A 239 -4.68 -15.33 -17.15
CA GLU A 239 -5.48 -16.48 -17.57
C GLU A 239 -6.44 -16.94 -16.48
N VAL A 240 -7.58 -17.51 -16.88
CA VAL A 240 -8.52 -18.17 -15.95
C VAL A 240 -7.78 -19.27 -15.18
N ASP A 241 -8.08 -19.42 -13.90
CA ASP A 241 -7.47 -20.37 -12.96
C ASP A 241 -5.98 -20.13 -12.64
N LYS A 242 -5.33 -19.10 -13.23
CA LYS A 242 -3.91 -18.78 -13.03
C LYS A 242 -3.67 -17.40 -12.39
N GLY A 243 -4.67 -16.83 -11.78
CA GLY A 243 -4.63 -15.48 -11.16
C GLY A 243 -3.67 -15.34 -9.98
N TRP A 244 -3.13 -16.44 -9.43
CA TRP A 244 -2.14 -16.39 -8.35
C TRP A 244 -0.83 -15.73 -8.76
N GLY A 245 -0.42 -15.86 -10.02
CA GLY A 245 0.77 -15.19 -10.57
C GLY A 245 0.67 -13.66 -10.49
N PRO A 246 -0.35 -13.04 -11.11
CA PRO A 246 -0.63 -11.62 -10.97
C PRO A 246 -0.81 -11.16 -9.51
N ALA A 247 -1.51 -11.93 -8.67
CA ALA A 247 -1.70 -11.61 -7.24
C ALA A 247 -0.36 -11.51 -6.49
N ARG A 248 0.59 -12.41 -6.76
CA ARG A 248 1.93 -12.36 -6.17
C ARG A 248 2.69 -11.09 -6.56
N ALA A 249 2.54 -10.60 -7.79
CA ALA A 249 3.16 -9.35 -8.22
C ALA A 249 2.63 -8.16 -7.40
N VAL A 250 1.31 -8.09 -7.21
CA VAL A 250 0.67 -7.07 -6.37
C VAL A 250 1.19 -7.13 -4.92
N MET A 251 1.16 -8.31 -4.29
CA MET A 251 1.59 -8.50 -2.89
C MET A 251 3.07 -8.18 -2.67
N SER A 252 3.94 -8.46 -3.65
CA SER A 252 5.37 -8.13 -3.57
C SER A 252 5.60 -6.62 -3.54
N ASN A 253 4.85 -5.86 -4.34
CA ASN A 253 4.92 -4.40 -4.37
C ASN A 253 4.34 -3.77 -3.10
N GLU A 254 3.24 -4.31 -2.57
CA GLU A 254 2.66 -3.91 -1.29
C GLU A 254 3.67 -4.03 -0.14
N SER A 255 4.33 -5.19 -0.02
CA SER A 255 5.34 -5.43 1.01
C SER A 255 6.54 -4.47 0.89
N ALA A 256 6.98 -4.16 -0.32
CA ALA A 256 8.06 -3.21 -0.57
C ALA A 256 7.67 -1.77 -0.18
N MET A 257 6.45 -1.36 -0.45
CA MET A 257 5.92 -0.05 -0.09
C MET A 257 5.83 0.12 1.43
N ILE A 258 5.29 -0.86 2.15
CA ILE A 258 5.21 -0.84 3.62
C ILE A 258 6.60 -0.78 4.24
N GLY A 259 7.57 -1.54 3.72
CA GLY A 259 8.96 -1.51 4.19
C GLY A 259 9.69 -0.19 3.95
N GLY A 260 9.24 0.63 2.99
CA GLY A 260 9.81 1.95 2.68
C GLY A 260 9.32 3.10 3.56
N ALA A 261 8.29 2.89 4.38
CA ALA A 261 7.67 3.93 5.20
C ALA A 261 8.54 4.31 6.41
N SER A 262 9.48 5.22 6.25
CA SER A 262 10.20 5.88 7.34
C SER A 262 9.61 7.28 7.59
N GLY A 263 9.34 7.63 8.85
CA GLY A 263 8.84 8.94 9.26
C GLY A 263 9.80 9.66 10.21
N ASP A 264 9.52 10.92 10.53
CA ASP A 264 10.29 11.74 11.49
C ASP A 264 9.83 11.52 12.95
N ASN A 265 9.17 10.40 13.22
CA ASN A 265 8.64 10.08 14.55
C ASN A 265 9.68 10.16 15.68
N PRO A 266 10.97 9.74 15.48
CA PRO A 266 11.97 9.89 16.53
C PRO A 266 12.19 11.32 16.99
N GLN A 267 12.24 12.27 16.05
CA GLN A 267 12.42 13.69 16.35
C GLN A 267 11.22 14.27 17.10
N GLN A 268 10.00 13.91 16.67
CA GLN A 268 8.77 14.34 17.34
C GLN A 268 8.63 13.71 18.73
N LEU A 269 9.06 12.47 18.94
CA LEU A 269 9.09 11.84 20.27
C LEU A 269 10.10 12.54 21.21
N ILE A 270 11.26 12.94 20.69
CA ILE A 270 12.24 13.72 21.46
C ILE A 270 11.65 15.08 21.82
N GLN A 271 11.03 15.78 20.87
CA GLN A 271 10.37 17.06 21.10
C GLN A 271 9.27 16.93 22.15
N LEU A 272 8.39 15.92 22.04
CA LEU A 272 7.35 15.68 23.05
C LEU A 272 7.94 15.44 24.44
N ALA A 273 9.02 14.68 24.55
CA ALA A 273 9.70 14.44 25.82
C ALA A 273 10.29 15.74 26.41
N GLN A 274 10.82 16.64 25.56
CA GLN A 274 11.32 17.96 25.98
C GLN A 274 10.19 18.86 26.47
N GLU A 275 9.10 18.96 25.72
CA GLU A 275 7.92 19.77 26.11
C GLU A 275 7.28 19.30 27.43
N LEU A 276 7.34 18.01 27.72
CA LEU A 276 6.86 17.41 28.96
C LEU A 276 7.87 17.41 30.10
N GLY A 277 9.10 17.90 29.88
CA GLY A 277 10.18 17.90 30.88
C GLY A 277 10.69 16.51 31.25
N LYS A 278 10.50 15.49 30.38
CA LYS A 278 10.83 14.07 30.65
C LYS A 278 12.09 13.57 29.95
N VAL A 279 12.76 14.41 29.16
CA VAL A 279 13.91 14.02 28.35
C VAL A 279 15.08 13.52 29.20
N ASP A 280 15.22 13.99 30.43
CA ASP A 280 16.30 13.62 31.36
C ASP A 280 15.96 12.42 32.26
N GLU A 281 14.71 11.93 32.21
CA GLU A 281 14.34 10.72 32.91
C GLU A 281 15.11 9.51 32.31
N PRO A 282 15.91 8.76 33.12
CA PRO A 282 16.81 7.72 32.56
C PRO A 282 16.08 6.67 31.72
N VAL A 283 14.91 6.21 32.14
CA VAL A 283 14.11 5.20 31.42
C VAL A 283 13.58 5.74 30.10
N ILE A 284 13.06 6.98 30.11
CA ILE A 284 12.57 7.65 28.90
C ILE A 284 13.71 7.86 27.92
N ARG A 285 14.86 8.35 28.40
CA ARG A 285 16.05 8.58 27.57
C ARG A 285 16.51 7.31 26.87
N GLN A 286 16.55 6.16 27.56
CA GLN A 286 16.91 4.89 26.94
C GLN A 286 15.91 4.47 25.84
N LYS A 287 14.61 4.64 26.06
CA LYS A 287 13.58 4.34 25.06
C LYS A 287 13.70 5.27 23.84
N LEU A 288 13.94 6.57 24.04
CA LEU A 288 14.16 7.54 22.94
C LEU A 288 15.39 7.15 22.11
N VAL A 289 16.51 6.79 22.76
CA VAL A 289 17.74 6.34 22.08
C VAL A 289 17.46 5.08 21.28
N ALA A 290 16.75 4.11 21.85
CA ALA A 290 16.41 2.86 21.15
C ALA A 290 15.60 3.13 19.87
N VAL A 291 14.56 3.96 19.94
CA VAL A 291 13.75 4.36 18.76
C VAL A 291 14.62 5.11 17.74
N TYR A 292 15.43 6.07 18.18
CA TYR A 292 16.30 6.84 17.29
C TYR A 292 17.30 5.94 16.53
N VAL A 293 18.03 5.08 17.25
CA VAL A 293 19.03 4.15 16.66
C VAL A 293 18.34 3.22 15.65
N ARG A 294 17.20 2.66 16.01
CA ARG A 294 16.47 1.76 15.13
C ARG A 294 16.00 2.44 13.83
N ASN A 295 15.53 3.67 13.90
CA ASN A 295 15.17 4.42 12.70
C ASN A 295 16.38 4.76 11.82
N LYS A 296 17.55 5.08 12.43
CA LYS A 296 18.80 5.25 11.67
C LYS A 296 19.24 3.96 10.97
N LEU A 297 19.13 2.80 11.64
CA LEU A 297 19.43 1.51 11.03
C LEU A 297 18.47 1.18 9.87
N LEU A 298 17.18 1.49 10.01
CA LEU A 298 16.20 1.32 8.94
C LEU A 298 16.58 2.16 7.71
N LYS A 299 16.96 3.43 7.92
CA LYS A 299 17.43 4.30 6.83
C LYS A 299 18.65 3.70 6.12
N ILE A 300 19.65 3.23 6.87
CA ILE A 300 20.85 2.59 6.30
C ILE A 300 20.49 1.32 5.52
N MET A 301 19.57 0.49 6.02
CA MET A 301 19.10 -0.69 5.29
C MET A 301 18.44 -0.30 3.96
N SER A 302 17.56 0.70 3.96
CA SER A 302 16.86 1.19 2.77
C SER A 302 17.85 1.77 1.74
N GLU A 303 18.85 2.51 2.18
CA GLU A 303 19.92 3.06 1.32
C GLU A 303 20.74 1.94 0.67
N LYS A 304 21.12 0.89 1.43
CA LYS A 304 21.85 -0.27 0.90
C LYS A 304 21.05 -1.04 -0.13
N ILE A 305 19.75 -1.26 0.12
CA ILE A 305 18.83 -1.90 -0.84
C ILE A 305 18.75 -1.07 -2.13
N SER A 306 18.48 0.22 -1.99
CA SER A 306 18.37 1.14 -3.13
C SER A 306 19.67 1.21 -3.95
N ALA A 307 20.82 1.23 -3.27
CA ALA A 307 22.13 1.23 -3.94
C ALA A 307 22.42 -0.08 -4.71
N ALA A 308 21.97 -1.22 -4.20
CA ALA A 308 22.11 -2.52 -4.88
C ALA A 308 21.20 -2.58 -6.12
N VAL A 309 19.94 -2.20 -5.98
CA VAL A 309 18.96 -2.18 -7.07
C VAL A 309 19.42 -1.25 -8.21
N ARG A 310 19.95 -0.05 -7.89
CA ARG A 310 20.54 0.86 -8.89
C ARG A 310 21.69 0.25 -9.69
N LYS A 311 22.42 -0.72 -9.10
CA LYS A 311 23.52 -1.45 -9.76
C LYS A 311 23.05 -2.73 -10.45
N GLY A 312 21.75 -2.94 -10.59
CA GLY A 312 21.18 -4.18 -11.15
C GLY A 312 21.44 -5.43 -10.31
N LYS A 313 21.79 -5.26 -9.01
CA LYS A 313 22.05 -6.38 -8.09
C LYS A 313 20.82 -6.68 -7.25
N PRO A 314 20.63 -7.94 -6.81
CA PRO A 314 19.57 -8.29 -5.90
C PRO A 314 19.73 -7.53 -4.56
N PRO A 315 18.62 -7.23 -3.87
CA PRO A 315 18.68 -6.61 -2.55
C PRO A 315 19.56 -7.42 -1.58
N PRO A 316 20.53 -6.80 -0.87
CA PRO A 316 21.41 -7.52 0.05
C PRO A 316 20.73 -7.87 1.37
N ILE A 317 19.51 -7.40 1.60
CA ILE A 317 18.72 -7.59 2.81
C ILE A 317 17.37 -8.17 2.37
N HIS A 318 16.97 -9.29 2.99
CA HIS A 318 15.68 -9.91 2.69
C HIS A 318 14.53 -8.96 3.04
N PRO A 319 13.51 -8.76 2.17
CA PRO A 319 12.40 -7.81 2.40
C PRO A 319 11.67 -8.03 3.73
N SER A 320 11.53 -9.29 4.16
CA SER A 320 10.89 -9.64 5.44
C SER A 320 11.63 -9.08 6.66
N ILE A 321 12.96 -8.89 6.59
CA ILE A 321 13.73 -8.24 7.68
C ILE A 321 13.28 -6.79 7.82
N VAL A 322 13.20 -6.07 6.71
CA VAL A 322 12.81 -4.66 6.71
C VAL A 322 11.39 -4.52 7.25
N LYS A 323 10.45 -5.33 6.76
CA LYS A 323 9.04 -5.30 7.21
C LYS A 323 8.89 -5.57 8.70
N LEU A 324 9.52 -6.61 9.22
CA LEU A 324 9.52 -6.92 10.66
C LEU A 324 10.16 -5.79 11.48
N TYR A 325 11.21 -5.19 10.95
CA TYR A 325 11.90 -4.10 11.62
C TYR A 325 11.00 -2.85 11.72
N VAL A 326 10.30 -2.49 10.63
CA VAL A 326 9.31 -1.40 10.60
C VAL A 326 8.18 -1.68 11.57
N ALA A 327 7.58 -2.87 11.53
CA ALA A 327 6.48 -3.25 12.43
C ALA A 327 6.87 -3.12 13.91
N HIS A 328 8.08 -3.61 14.27
CA HIS A 328 8.58 -3.48 15.63
C HIS A 328 8.84 -2.02 16.03
N ASN A 329 9.39 -1.20 15.11
CA ASN A 329 9.60 0.24 15.37
C ASN A 329 8.28 0.95 15.66
N ARG A 330 7.23 0.70 14.87
CA ARG A 330 5.91 1.32 15.08
C ARG A 330 5.32 0.98 16.45
N ARG A 331 5.53 -0.25 16.94
CA ARG A 331 5.13 -0.62 18.30
C ARG A 331 5.88 0.19 19.34
N LEU A 332 7.20 0.29 19.24
CA LEU A 332 8.02 1.06 20.17
C LEU A 332 7.68 2.54 20.17
N GLU A 333 7.44 3.12 18.99
CA GLU A 333 7.06 4.53 18.83
C GLU A 333 5.71 4.81 19.50
N GLY A 334 4.68 3.99 19.22
CA GLY A 334 3.36 4.14 19.84
C GLY A 334 3.38 3.94 21.36
N ASP A 335 4.10 2.93 21.85
CA ASP A 335 4.24 2.66 23.29
C ASP A 335 4.98 3.79 24.00
N LEU A 336 6.02 4.36 23.37
CA LEU A 336 6.77 5.49 23.93
C LEU A 336 5.93 6.77 23.96
N ALA A 337 5.18 7.07 22.90
CA ALA A 337 4.29 8.23 22.87
C ALA A 337 3.27 8.17 24.01
N GLN A 338 2.64 7.03 24.25
CA GLN A 338 1.71 6.85 25.36
C GLN A 338 2.42 6.90 26.73
N CYS A 339 3.62 6.35 26.84
CA CYS A 339 4.43 6.43 28.07
C CYS A 339 4.78 7.87 28.42
N LEU A 340 5.07 8.72 27.43
CA LEU A 340 5.36 10.14 27.61
C LEU A 340 4.13 10.91 28.11
N LEU A 341 2.97 10.69 27.50
CA LEU A 341 1.71 11.37 27.88
C LEU A 341 1.15 10.82 29.21
N GLY A 342 1.43 9.56 29.55
CA GLY A 342 0.85 8.93 30.75
C GLY A 342 -0.68 8.90 30.70
N ALA A 343 -1.34 9.26 31.81
CA ALA A 343 -2.81 9.30 31.86
C ALA A 343 -3.46 10.26 30.86
N ALA A 344 -2.78 11.34 30.48
CA ALA A 344 -3.27 12.28 29.47
C ALA A 344 -3.34 11.67 28.06
N GLY A 345 -2.62 10.58 27.80
CA GLY A 345 -2.62 9.90 26.50
C GLY A 345 -3.92 9.13 26.18
N VAL A 346 -4.83 8.96 27.14
CA VAL A 346 -6.14 8.32 26.90
C VAL A 346 -7.21 9.27 26.37
N VAL A 347 -6.93 10.58 26.35
CA VAL A 347 -7.86 11.61 25.90
C VAL A 347 -7.18 12.49 24.85
N VAL A 348 -7.85 12.66 23.72
CA VAL A 348 -7.39 13.57 22.66
C VAL A 348 -7.81 14.99 23.00
N THR A 349 -6.88 15.84 23.43
CA THR A 349 -7.12 17.24 23.85
C THR A 349 -6.33 18.26 23.02
N ASN A 350 -5.28 17.83 22.34
CA ASN A 350 -4.41 18.68 21.53
C ASN A 350 -3.71 17.86 20.44
N LYS A 351 -2.95 18.52 19.55
CA LYS A 351 -2.23 17.87 18.45
C LYS A 351 -1.26 16.79 18.90
N ALA A 352 -0.58 16.96 20.01
CA ALA A 352 0.36 15.96 20.54
C ALA A 352 -0.35 14.67 20.97
N SER A 353 -1.49 14.77 21.66
CA SER A 353 -2.30 13.60 22.05
C SER A 353 -3.01 12.97 20.84
N GLU A 354 -3.44 13.74 19.85
CA GLU A 354 -3.97 13.24 18.57
C GLU A 354 -2.92 12.42 17.84
N TRP A 355 -1.71 12.93 17.67
CA TRP A 355 -0.59 12.25 17.04
C TRP A 355 -0.16 10.99 17.80
N ALA A 356 -0.07 11.05 19.13
CA ALA A 356 0.26 9.90 19.95
C ALA A 356 -0.81 8.79 19.83
N MET A 357 -2.08 9.15 19.72
CA MET A 357 -3.17 8.22 19.49
C MET A 357 -3.08 7.58 18.09
N GLU A 358 -2.74 8.36 17.06
CA GLU A 358 -2.47 7.82 15.73
C GLU A 358 -1.32 6.80 15.76
N LEU A 359 -0.19 7.12 16.38
CA LEU A 359 0.93 6.18 16.54
C LEU A 359 0.53 4.90 17.27
N LEU A 360 -0.27 5.03 18.34
CA LEU A 360 -0.75 3.90 19.12
C LEU A 360 -1.58 2.92 18.25
N HIS A 361 -2.47 3.44 17.40
CA HIS A 361 -3.33 2.62 16.56
C HIS A 361 -2.61 2.10 15.32
N ALA A 362 -1.75 2.91 14.68
CA ALA A 362 -0.99 2.53 13.49
C ALA A 362 -0.05 1.32 13.70
N ARG A 363 0.31 0.99 14.94
CA ARG A 363 1.19 -0.15 15.26
C ARG A 363 0.60 -1.51 14.88
N TYR A 364 -0.72 -1.67 14.91
CA TYR A 364 -1.38 -2.95 14.62
C TYR A 364 -1.49 -3.24 13.11
N PRO A 365 -2.02 -2.34 12.28
CA PRO A 365 -2.10 -2.53 10.84
C PRO A 365 -0.76 -2.91 10.20
N ILE A 366 0.32 -2.28 10.61
CA ILE A 366 1.68 -2.57 10.09
C ILE A 366 2.16 -3.99 10.45
N SER A 367 1.71 -4.55 11.55
CA SER A 367 2.07 -5.93 11.94
C SER A 367 1.22 -6.99 11.21
N ILE A 368 0.14 -6.59 10.56
CA ILE A 368 -0.84 -7.48 9.91
C ILE A 368 -0.79 -7.33 8.38
N GLY A 369 -0.91 -6.10 7.87
CA GLY A 369 -0.95 -5.80 6.44
C GLY A 369 0.37 -6.09 5.72
N GLY A 370 0.30 -6.44 4.44
CA GLY A 370 1.46 -6.83 3.64
C GLY A 370 2.12 -8.13 4.09
N GLY A 371 1.38 -9.02 4.75
CA GLY A 371 1.82 -10.24 5.44
C GLY A 371 2.08 -10.00 6.92
N THR A 372 1.57 -10.91 7.76
CA THR A 372 1.76 -10.80 9.21
C THR A 372 3.23 -10.98 9.62
N ASP A 373 3.56 -10.56 10.84
CA ASP A 373 4.90 -10.77 11.39
C ASP A 373 5.29 -12.25 11.37
N GLU A 374 4.32 -13.16 11.59
CA GLU A 374 4.52 -14.61 11.58
C GLU A 374 4.83 -15.11 10.16
N VAL A 375 4.08 -14.66 9.15
CA VAL A 375 4.36 -14.98 7.74
C VAL A 375 5.76 -14.52 7.34
N HIS A 376 6.18 -13.34 7.77
CA HIS A 376 7.54 -12.85 7.49
C HIS A 376 8.63 -13.61 8.23
N ARG A 377 8.38 -14.09 9.47
CA ARG A 377 9.30 -14.98 10.18
C ARG A 377 9.45 -16.33 9.48
N ASN A 378 8.33 -16.91 9.00
CA ASN A 378 8.36 -18.15 8.21
C ASN A 378 9.14 -17.95 6.90
N ASN A 379 8.89 -16.84 6.18
CA ASN A 379 9.65 -16.51 4.97
C ASN A 379 11.16 -16.40 5.24
N LEU A 380 11.57 -15.80 6.36
CA LEU A 380 12.98 -15.74 6.74
C LEU A 380 13.54 -17.11 7.07
N GLY A 381 12.83 -17.91 7.85
CA GLY A 381 13.22 -19.27 8.19
C GLY A 381 13.41 -20.12 6.93
N GLU A 382 12.40 -20.17 6.08
CA GLU A 382 12.38 -21.04 4.91
C GLU A 382 13.29 -20.55 3.77
N GLN A 383 13.23 -19.24 3.43
CA GLN A 383 13.86 -18.72 2.22
C GLN A 383 15.26 -18.16 2.46
N ALA A 384 15.51 -17.51 3.60
CA ALA A 384 16.79 -16.90 3.91
C ALA A 384 17.73 -17.84 4.68
N LEU A 385 17.19 -18.62 5.63
CA LEU A 385 17.96 -19.54 6.47
C LEU A 385 17.94 -20.98 5.98
N GLY A 386 17.06 -21.32 5.01
CA GLY A 386 16.95 -22.69 4.48
C GLY A 386 16.40 -23.70 5.48
N LEU A 387 15.65 -23.26 6.48
CA LEU A 387 15.02 -24.15 7.44
C LEU A 387 13.91 -24.98 6.80
N PRO A 388 13.58 -26.17 7.34
CA PRO A 388 12.47 -26.97 6.86
C PRO A 388 11.15 -26.17 6.91
N ARG A 389 10.32 -26.39 5.91
CA ARG A 389 8.97 -25.82 5.88
C ARG A 389 8.07 -26.49 6.90
N ASP A 390 7.09 -25.74 7.42
CA ASP A 390 6.05 -26.29 8.26
C ASP A 390 5.26 -27.40 7.54
N ILE A 391 4.72 -28.31 8.34
CA ILE A 391 3.86 -29.38 7.85
C ILE A 391 2.62 -28.76 7.23
N ARG A 392 2.40 -29.06 5.95
CA ARG A 392 1.22 -28.59 5.20
C ARG A 392 0.22 -29.70 5.02
N VAL A 393 -0.88 -29.61 5.74
CA VAL A 393 -2.01 -30.57 5.65
C VAL A 393 -2.85 -30.38 4.37
N ASP A 394 -2.70 -29.24 3.70
CA ASP A 394 -3.40 -28.84 2.48
C ASP A 394 -2.66 -29.20 1.19
N ARG A 395 -1.48 -29.85 1.29
CA ARG A 395 -0.65 -30.16 0.14
C ARG A 395 -1.19 -31.36 -0.65
N GLY A 396 -1.40 -31.16 -1.95
CA GLY A 396 -1.76 -32.25 -2.86
C GLY A 396 -3.24 -32.63 -2.87
N ILE A 397 -4.10 -31.88 -2.18
CA ILE A 397 -5.54 -32.07 -2.19
C ILE A 397 -6.26 -30.90 -2.90
N PRO A 398 -7.43 -31.11 -3.52
CA PRO A 398 -8.25 -30.06 -4.10
C PRO A 398 -8.67 -29.05 -3.04
N TRP A 399 -8.81 -27.78 -3.45
CA TRP A 399 -9.21 -26.70 -2.51
C TRP A 399 -10.53 -27.01 -1.78
N LYS A 400 -11.51 -27.60 -2.48
CA LYS A 400 -12.83 -27.93 -1.88
C LYS A 400 -12.73 -28.92 -0.72
N ASP A 401 -11.70 -29.77 -0.70
CA ASP A 401 -11.51 -30.87 0.26
C ASP A 401 -10.59 -30.44 1.43
N ILE A 402 -10.04 -29.21 1.39
CA ILE A 402 -9.22 -28.67 2.48
C ILE A 402 -10.14 -28.39 3.69
N PRO A 403 -9.79 -28.88 4.89
CA PRO A 403 -10.54 -28.57 6.10
C PRO A 403 -10.63 -27.05 6.30
N LYS A 404 -11.83 -26.54 6.47
CA LYS A 404 -12.09 -25.14 6.78
C LYS A 404 -12.25 -25.03 8.29
N GLY A 405 -11.37 -24.22 8.92
CA GLY A 405 -11.41 -23.97 10.36
C GLY A 405 -12.62 -23.17 10.79
#